data_9c2b1193aa1fafdeb4967ce87f573f4e
#
_entry.id   9c2b1193aa1fafdeb4967ce87f573f4e
#
_cell.length_a   1.000
_cell.length_b   1.000
_cell.length_c   1.000
_cell.angle_alpha   90.00
_cell.angle_beta   90.00
_cell.angle_gamma   90.00
#
_symmetry.space_group_name_H-M   'P 1'
#
loop_
_entity.id
_entity.type
_entity.pdbx_description
1 polymer ?
#
loop_
_entity_poly.entity_id
_entity_poly.type
_entity_poly.pdbx_seq_one_letter_code
_entity_poly.pdbx_strand_id
1 'polypeptide(L)'
;MATLDVTAPAGPPHNLEAEESVLGAILLSERAIYGLVIEEGLRAEDFYRDQHRIVYQAILDLYDESRGVDTLTITEHLRQHGTLEDAGGEATIHALAGAVPAAGNARHYAKIVKDNALMRRLQRSAYQVLSDLNDRTASPREMVEQAERQILEVAHDDRQKDFRSIQEVLDEELDKLHRLSLEGTSLTGVPSGFTSLDELTGGFQPGNLIVIAARPSMGKSALVANIAENAALDHGHAVALFSLEMSESELAQRFVASQASIKGEDLRKGRVSENVWPKITKATNKLARAPLYIDDSSDVGLLEIRAKARRLHAQKQVGLIIVDYLQLLRADSRIENRVEQVGQMSRGLKILARELDVPVIALSQLNRGVEARTDKRPLLSDLRESGSIEQDADLVMFIYRDEYYHEDSEREGEADLIVSKHRNGALGDVTLTFRKEFPKFMNFVDEDRFA
;
A
#
# COMPACT_ATOMS: atom_id res chain seq x y z
N MET A 1 -28.25 -8.95 32.14
CA MET A 1 -28.47 -8.60 30.72
C MET A 1 -28.97 -7.15 30.71
N ALA A 2 -28.07 -6.21 30.44
CA ALA A 2 -28.45 -4.82 30.25
C ALA A 2 -28.97 -4.69 28.81
N THR A 3 -30.25 -4.42 28.65
CA THR A 3 -30.86 -4.00 27.41
C THR A 3 -30.27 -2.64 27.06
N LEU A 4 -29.42 -2.58 26.06
CA LEU A 4 -29.07 -1.32 25.42
C LEU A 4 -30.35 -0.77 24.81
N ASP A 5 -30.87 0.26 25.45
CA ASP A 5 -31.96 1.08 24.92
C ASP A 5 -31.40 1.84 23.70
N VAL A 6 -31.47 1.23 22.54
CA VAL A 6 -31.16 1.91 21.28
C VAL A 6 -32.35 2.84 21.04
N THR A 7 -32.24 4.08 21.49
CA THR A 7 -33.15 5.15 21.09
C THR A 7 -33.32 5.09 19.56
N ALA A 8 -34.55 5.12 19.09
CA ALA A 8 -34.89 5.08 17.66
C ALA A 8 -34.00 6.09 16.93
N PRO A 9 -33.32 5.68 15.84
CA PRO A 9 -32.36 6.55 15.18
C PRO A 9 -33.09 7.82 14.71
N ALA A 10 -32.52 8.97 15.02
CA ALA A 10 -32.82 10.19 14.31
C ALA A 10 -32.68 9.87 12.82
N GLY A 11 -33.57 10.44 11.96
CA GLY A 11 -33.55 10.16 10.52
C GLY A 11 -32.16 10.28 9.91
N PRO A 12 -31.93 9.84 8.65
CA PRO A 12 -30.61 9.89 8.04
C PRO A 12 -29.98 11.28 8.16
N PRO A 13 -28.67 11.39 8.46
CA PRO A 13 -28.00 12.68 8.62
C PRO A 13 -28.15 13.57 7.38
N HIS A 14 -28.61 14.81 7.54
CA HIS A 14 -28.81 15.77 6.46
C HIS A 14 -28.80 17.21 6.98
N ASN A 15 -28.55 18.16 6.06
CA ASN A 15 -28.71 19.59 6.32
C ASN A 15 -29.25 20.26 5.05
N LEU A 16 -30.58 20.46 5.03
CA LEU A 16 -31.28 21.00 3.86
C LEU A 16 -30.89 22.45 3.57
N GLU A 17 -30.63 23.26 4.60
CA GLU A 17 -30.19 24.66 4.42
C GLU A 17 -28.81 24.72 3.72
N ALA A 18 -27.91 23.79 4.05
CA ALA A 18 -26.62 23.69 3.39
C ALA A 18 -26.77 23.25 1.93
N GLU A 19 -27.64 22.28 1.65
CA GLU A 19 -27.94 21.84 0.28
C GLU A 19 -28.51 22.98 -0.58
N GLU A 20 -29.53 23.67 -0.08
CA GLU A 20 -30.15 24.83 -0.75
C GLU A 20 -29.13 25.95 -0.96
N SER A 21 -28.25 26.19 0.03
CA SER A 21 -27.20 27.21 -0.08
C SER A 21 -26.15 26.86 -1.14
N VAL A 22 -25.79 25.59 -1.29
CA VAL A 22 -24.86 25.11 -2.33
C VAL A 22 -25.48 25.33 -3.72
N LEU A 23 -26.69 24.85 -3.94
CA LEU A 23 -27.39 24.98 -5.21
C LEU A 23 -27.60 26.45 -5.59
N GLY A 24 -28.07 27.25 -4.64
CA GLY A 24 -28.26 28.67 -4.88
C GLY A 24 -26.96 29.42 -5.16
N ALA A 25 -25.86 29.08 -4.52
CA ALA A 25 -24.55 29.70 -4.81
C ALA A 25 -24.09 29.42 -6.24
N ILE A 26 -24.35 28.24 -6.77
CA ILE A 26 -24.07 27.87 -8.16
C ILE A 26 -24.94 28.70 -9.11
N LEU A 27 -26.23 28.81 -8.84
CA LEU A 27 -27.18 29.57 -9.64
C LEU A 27 -26.87 31.07 -9.71
N LEU A 28 -26.21 31.60 -8.68
CA LEU A 28 -25.80 33.00 -8.60
C LEU A 28 -24.42 33.25 -9.22
N SER A 29 -23.56 32.25 -9.29
CA SER A 29 -22.18 32.38 -9.79
C SER A 29 -21.65 31.08 -10.36
N GLU A 30 -21.52 31.02 -11.68
CA GLU A 30 -20.96 29.88 -12.39
C GLU A 30 -19.53 29.53 -11.91
N ARG A 31 -18.77 30.50 -11.41
CA ARG A 31 -17.43 30.27 -10.82
C ARG A 31 -17.48 29.37 -9.57
N ALA A 32 -18.63 29.31 -8.88
CA ALA A 32 -18.79 28.44 -7.73
C ALA A 32 -18.77 26.95 -8.12
N ILE A 33 -19.20 26.62 -9.34
CA ILE A 33 -19.26 25.23 -9.84
C ILE A 33 -17.86 24.60 -9.79
N TYR A 34 -16.86 25.29 -10.33
CA TYR A 34 -15.50 24.77 -10.38
C TYR A 34 -14.99 24.41 -8.96
N GLY A 35 -15.11 25.32 -8.01
CA GLY A 35 -14.70 25.07 -6.62
C GLY A 35 -15.46 23.93 -5.93
N LEU A 36 -16.76 23.79 -6.23
CA LEU A 36 -17.62 22.78 -5.59
C LEU A 36 -17.47 21.39 -6.23
N VAL A 37 -17.37 21.30 -7.55
CA VAL A 37 -17.25 20.05 -8.29
C VAL A 37 -15.82 19.53 -8.27
N ILE A 38 -14.85 20.38 -8.61
CA ILE A 38 -13.44 19.98 -8.79
C ILE A 38 -12.68 20.00 -7.46
N GLU A 39 -12.77 21.09 -6.67
CA GLU A 39 -11.96 21.20 -5.45
C GLU A 39 -12.57 20.44 -4.27
N GLU A 40 -13.90 20.50 -4.10
CA GLU A 40 -14.58 19.78 -3.02
C GLU A 40 -15.07 18.39 -3.44
N GLY A 41 -15.09 18.06 -4.74
CA GLY A 41 -15.53 16.77 -5.26
C GLY A 41 -16.97 16.42 -4.88
N LEU A 42 -17.88 17.41 -4.88
CA LEU A 42 -19.28 17.23 -4.56
C LEU A 42 -20.00 16.48 -5.69
N ARG A 43 -20.79 15.49 -5.35
CA ARG A 43 -21.54 14.64 -6.30
C ARG A 43 -23.04 14.79 -6.10
N ALA A 44 -23.83 14.46 -7.12
CA ALA A 44 -25.29 14.47 -7.02
C ALA A 44 -25.80 13.55 -5.88
N GLU A 45 -25.14 12.41 -5.66
CA GLU A 45 -25.49 11.43 -4.60
C GLU A 45 -25.25 11.96 -3.18
N ASP A 46 -24.45 13.03 -3.02
CA ASP A 46 -24.19 13.63 -1.73
C ASP A 46 -25.38 14.44 -1.19
N PHE A 47 -26.33 14.77 -2.03
CA PHE A 47 -27.55 15.45 -1.62
C PHE A 47 -28.56 14.47 -1.02
N TYR A 48 -29.19 14.85 0.08
CA TYR A 48 -30.19 14.05 0.77
C TYR A 48 -31.55 14.10 0.07
N ARG A 49 -31.99 15.33 -0.32
CA ARG A 49 -33.30 15.54 -0.97
C ARG A 49 -33.19 15.18 -2.45
N ASP A 50 -34.07 14.30 -2.94
CA ASP A 50 -34.07 13.86 -4.34
C ASP A 50 -34.22 15.04 -5.33
N GLN A 51 -35.05 16.03 -5.00
CA GLN A 51 -35.19 17.27 -5.79
C GLN A 51 -33.83 17.98 -5.96
N HIS A 52 -33.03 18.12 -4.89
CA HIS A 52 -31.70 18.75 -4.93
C HIS A 52 -30.71 17.93 -5.75
N ARG A 53 -30.80 16.61 -5.67
CA ARG A 53 -29.98 15.68 -6.47
C ARG A 53 -30.24 15.87 -7.97
N ILE A 54 -31.51 15.95 -8.36
CA ILE A 54 -31.93 16.14 -9.76
C ILE A 54 -31.45 17.51 -10.27
N VAL A 55 -31.63 18.56 -9.48
CA VAL A 55 -31.15 19.91 -9.85
C VAL A 55 -29.64 19.93 -9.99
N TYR A 56 -28.89 19.32 -9.05
CA TYR A 56 -27.44 19.29 -9.13
C TYR A 56 -26.93 18.45 -10.31
N GLN A 57 -27.59 17.34 -10.64
CA GLN A 57 -27.24 16.57 -11.85
C GLN A 57 -27.46 17.42 -13.11
N ALA A 58 -28.54 18.13 -13.23
CA ALA A 58 -28.79 19.04 -14.37
C ALA A 58 -27.73 20.15 -14.47
N ILE A 59 -27.23 20.65 -13.32
CA ILE A 59 -26.10 21.58 -13.28
C ILE A 59 -24.84 20.94 -13.87
N LEU A 60 -24.50 19.71 -13.46
CA LEU A 60 -23.34 18.99 -13.98
C LEU A 60 -23.46 18.73 -15.49
N ASP A 61 -24.63 18.29 -15.95
CA ASP A 61 -24.87 18.00 -17.37
C ASP A 61 -24.69 19.26 -18.24
N LEU A 62 -25.23 20.41 -17.80
CA LEU A 62 -25.03 21.69 -18.48
C LEU A 62 -23.57 22.16 -18.47
N TYR A 63 -22.88 21.95 -17.35
CA TYR A 63 -21.46 22.30 -17.21
C TYR A 63 -20.58 21.46 -18.16
N ASP A 64 -20.84 20.15 -18.25
CA ASP A 64 -20.13 19.24 -19.15
C ASP A 64 -20.39 19.59 -20.64
N GLU A 65 -21.60 20.06 -20.96
CA GLU A 65 -21.94 20.60 -22.29
C GLU A 65 -21.36 21.99 -22.56
N SER A 66 -20.60 22.59 -21.62
CA SER A 66 -20.08 23.96 -21.70
C SER A 66 -21.17 25.01 -21.93
N ARG A 67 -22.34 24.80 -21.37
CA ARG A 67 -23.50 25.72 -21.40
C ARG A 67 -23.56 26.52 -20.11
N GLY A 68 -24.00 27.78 -20.21
CA GLY A 68 -24.19 28.62 -19.04
C GLY A 68 -25.20 28.01 -18.05
N VAL A 69 -24.92 28.12 -16.76
CA VAL A 69 -25.73 27.57 -15.67
C VAL A 69 -26.46 28.70 -14.95
N ASP A 70 -27.74 28.81 -15.19
CA ASP A 70 -28.65 29.75 -14.52
C ASP A 70 -30.03 29.11 -14.34
N THR A 71 -30.95 29.82 -13.68
CA THR A 71 -32.29 29.32 -13.40
C THR A 71 -33.08 28.99 -14.67
N LEU A 72 -32.87 29.74 -15.77
CA LEU A 72 -33.60 29.55 -17.03
C LEU A 72 -33.07 28.32 -17.77
N THR A 73 -31.75 28.20 -17.89
CA THR A 73 -31.08 27.07 -18.60
C THR A 73 -31.35 25.75 -17.90
N ILE A 74 -31.32 25.71 -16.54
CA ILE A 74 -31.65 24.53 -15.76
C ILE A 74 -33.13 24.14 -15.92
N THR A 75 -34.04 25.11 -15.83
CA THR A 75 -35.46 24.86 -16.00
C THR A 75 -35.77 24.26 -17.39
N GLU A 76 -35.15 24.80 -18.44
CA GLU A 76 -35.32 24.30 -19.79
C GLU A 76 -34.68 22.91 -19.98
N HIS A 77 -33.53 22.68 -19.43
CA HIS A 77 -32.86 21.35 -19.44
C HIS A 77 -33.72 20.29 -18.76
N LEU A 78 -34.22 20.57 -17.55
CA LEU A 78 -35.12 19.67 -16.82
C LEU A 78 -36.45 19.42 -17.53
N ARG A 79 -36.99 20.45 -18.21
CA ARG A 79 -38.22 20.34 -19.03
C ARG A 79 -38.01 19.41 -20.22
N GLN A 80 -36.88 19.56 -20.93
CA GLN A 80 -36.52 18.73 -22.09
C GLN A 80 -36.33 17.25 -21.69
N HIS A 81 -35.83 16.98 -20.48
CA HIS A 81 -35.63 15.63 -19.96
C HIS A 81 -36.83 15.08 -19.20
N GLY A 82 -37.94 15.87 -19.06
CA GLY A 82 -39.15 15.44 -18.38
C GLY A 82 -39.04 15.30 -16.86
N THR A 83 -38.00 15.86 -16.22
CA THR A 83 -37.70 15.75 -14.78
C THR A 83 -37.98 17.05 -14.00
N LEU A 84 -38.62 18.05 -14.62
CA LEU A 84 -38.87 19.34 -13.98
C LEU A 84 -39.80 19.21 -12.76
N GLU A 85 -40.85 18.40 -12.86
CA GLU A 85 -41.79 18.20 -11.75
C GLU A 85 -41.15 17.43 -10.59
N ASP A 86 -40.30 16.45 -10.90
CA ASP A 86 -39.52 15.70 -9.90
C ASP A 86 -38.50 16.60 -9.18
N ALA A 87 -37.96 17.64 -9.84
CA ALA A 87 -37.15 18.69 -9.27
C ALA A 87 -37.92 19.71 -8.40
N GLY A 88 -39.25 19.58 -8.31
CA GLY A 88 -40.15 20.47 -7.57
C GLY A 88 -40.67 21.66 -8.35
N GLY A 89 -40.54 21.63 -9.68
CA GLY A 89 -41.07 22.63 -10.61
C GLY A 89 -40.23 23.92 -10.65
N GLU A 90 -40.60 24.81 -11.54
CA GLU A 90 -39.89 26.07 -11.80
C GLU A 90 -39.82 26.98 -10.56
N ALA A 91 -40.88 27.00 -9.73
CA ALA A 91 -40.90 27.79 -8.49
C ALA A 91 -39.80 27.39 -7.50
N THR A 92 -39.48 26.08 -7.40
CA THR A 92 -38.42 25.57 -6.55
C THR A 92 -37.03 26.01 -7.03
N ILE A 93 -36.78 25.97 -8.33
CA ILE A 93 -35.50 26.41 -8.90
C ILE A 93 -35.27 27.91 -8.65
N HIS A 94 -36.29 28.73 -8.80
CA HIS A 94 -36.22 30.15 -8.47
C HIS A 94 -36.03 30.41 -6.97
N ALA A 95 -36.65 29.61 -6.09
CA ALA A 95 -36.52 29.71 -4.64
C ALA A 95 -35.08 29.37 -4.20
N LEU A 96 -34.43 28.36 -4.81
CA LEU A 96 -33.05 27.99 -4.54
C LEU A 96 -32.08 29.15 -4.82
N ALA A 97 -32.27 29.90 -5.90
CA ALA A 97 -31.43 31.07 -6.20
C ALA A 97 -31.55 32.18 -5.15
N GLY A 98 -32.69 32.25 -4.44
CA GLY A 98 -32.92 33.20 -3.35
C GLY A 98 -32.48 32.71 -1.96
N ALA A 99 -32.14 31.45 -1.80
CA ALA A 99 -31.87 30.82 -0.50
C ALA A 99 -30.44 31.02 0.06
N VAL A 100 -29.56 31.76 -0.64
CA VAL A 100 -28.14 31.85 -0.30
C VAL A 100 -27.88 32.95 0.73
N PRO A 101 -27.46 32.62 1.97
CA PRO A 101 -27.09 33.65 2.96
C PRO A 101 -25.79 34.41 2.59
N ALA A 102 -24.81 33.71 2.00
CA ALA A 102 -23.55 34.30 1.52
C ALA A 102 -22.90 33.40 0.47
N ALA A 103 -22.89 33.80 -0.81
CA ALA A 103 -22.33 33.01 -1.91
C ALA A 103 -20.82 32.72 -1.73
N GLY A 104 -20.07 33.54 -1.01
CA GLY A 104 -18.66 33.32 -0.69
C GLY A 104 -18.37 32.13 0.21
N ASN A 105 -19.37 31.56 0.88
CA ASN A 105 -19.24 30.43 1.81
C ASN A 105 -19.64 29.08 1.17
N ALA A 106 -19.85 29.02 -0.14
CA ALA A 106 -20.32 27.84 -0.85
C ALA A 106 -19.50 26.56 -0.53
N ARG A 107 -18.17 26.68 -0.43
CA ARG A 107 -17.28 25.57 -0.04
C ARG A 107 -17.60 25.04 1.36
N HIS A 108 -17.85 25.92 2.32
CA HIS A 108 -18.20 25.51 3.68
C HIS A 108 -19.52 24.74 3.70
N TYR A 109 -20.50 25.18 2.94
CA TYR A 109 -21.79 24.47 2.82
C TYR A 109 -21.62 23.13 2.10
N ALA A 110 -20.81 23.06 1.04
CA ALA A 110 -20.48 21.80 0.37
C ALA A 110 -19.85 20.79 1.31
N LYS A 111 -18.92 21.22 2.17
CA LYS A 111 -18.32 20.37 3.20
C LYS A 111 -19.37 19.80 4.16
N ILE A 112 -20.33 20.61 4.61
CA ILE A 112 -21.42 20.15 5.46
C ILE A 112 -22.26 19.09 4.73
N VAL A 113 -22.56 19.28 3.44
CA VAL A 113 -23.29 18.31 2.62
C VAL A 113 -22.50 17.00 2.51
N LYS A 114 -21.21 17.05 2.21
CA LYS A 114 -20.31 15.87 2.13
C LYS A 114 -20.18 15.13 3.45
N ASP A 115 -19.99 15.83 4.56
CA ASP A 115 -19.88 15.22 5.89
C ASP A 115 -21.16 14.43 6.21
N ASN A 116 -22.35 15.02 5.92
CA ASN A 116 -23.62 14.33 6.10
C ASN A 116 -23.78 13.14 5.12
N ALA A 117 -23.31 13.26 3.87
CA ALA A 117 -23.33 12.18 2.90
C ALA A 117 -22.43 11.01 3.34
N LEU A 118 -21.23 11.29 3.86
CA LEU A 118 -20.33 10.29 4.42
C LEU A 118 -20.98 9.54 5.59
N MET A 119 -21.64 10.28 6.51
CA MET A 119 -22.37 9.68 7.62
C MET A 119 -23.52 8.79 7.15
N ARG A 120 -24.26 9.18 6.08
CA ARG A 120 -25.31 8.35 5.48
C ARG A 120 -24.72 7.08 4.84
N ARG A 121 -23.59 7.19 4.15
CA ARG A 121 -22.89 6.02 3.57
C ARG A 121 -22.46 5.05 4.67
N LEU A 122 -21.84 5.56 5.74
CA LEU A 122 -21.46 4.75 6.89
C LEU A 122 -22.64 4.08 7.56
N GLN A 123 -23.73 4.84 7.78
CA GLN A 123 -24.98 4.31 8.35
C GLN A 123 -25.57 3.18 7.47
N ARG A 124 -25.58 3.36 6.15
CA ARG A 124 -26.06 2.35 5.20
C ARG A 124 -25.20 1.09 5.25
N SER A 125 -23.86 1.22 5.28
CA SER A 125 -22.95 0.09 5.43
C SER A 125 -23.14 -0.64 6.75
N ALA A 126 -23.37 0.09 7.86
CA ALA A 126 -23.65 -0.52 9.15
C ALA A 126 -24.96 -1.32 9.14
N TYR A 127 -26.02 -0.81 8.52
CA TYR A 127 -27.27 -1.55 8.34
C TYR A 127 -27.10 -2.80 7.46
N GLN A 128 -26.30 -2.71 6.40
CA GLN A 128 -26.01 -3.86 5.55
C GLN A 128 -25.27 -4.94 6.34
N VAL A 129 -24.24 -4.57 7.12
CA VAL A 129 -23.54 -5.50 8.01
C VAL A 129 -24.49 -6.18 9.00
N LEU A 130 -25.42 -5.42 9.60
CA LEU A 130 -26.42 -5.98 10.52
C LEU A 130 -27.39 -6.94 9.81
N SER A 131 -27.79 -6.63 8.58
CA SER A 131 -28.62 -7.52 7.76
C SER A 131 -27.89 -8.81 7.44
N ASP A 132 -26.66 -8.71 6.95
CA ASP A 132 -25.82 -9.87 6.59
C ASP A 132 -25.61 -10.80 7.80
N LEU A 133 -25.41 -10.24 9.02
CA LEU A 133 -25.30 -10.99 10.27
C LEU A 133 -26.55 -11.74 10.64
N ASN A 134 -27.73 -11.16 10.36
CA ASN A 134 -29.03 -11.81 10.65
C ASN A 134 -29.31 -12.96 9.68
N ASP A 135 -28.93 -12.79 8.40
CA ASP A 135 -29.18 -13.77 7.34
C ASP A 135 -28.26 -15.01 7.44
N ARG A 136 -27.15 -14.91 8.16
CA ARG A 136 -26.18 -16.00 8.42
C ARG A 136 -25.75 -16.75 7.15
N THR A 137 -25.53 -16.03 6.07
CA THR A 137 -25.25 -16.62 4.74
C THR A 137 -23.82 -17.13 4.58
N ALA A 138 -22.90 -16.75 5.50
CA ALA A 138 -21.47 -17.06 5.44
C ALA A 138 -20.92 -17.49 6.83
N SER A 139 -19.70 -17.99 6.87
CA SER A 139 -19.03 -18.29 8.12
C SER A 139 -18.73 -17.00 8.92
N PRO A 140 -18.61 -17.07 10.27
CA PRO A 140 -18.34 -15.87 11.07
C PRO A 140 -17.09 -15.09 10.63
N ARG A 141 -16.06 -15.78 10.15
CA ARG A 141 -14.82 -15.15 9.67
C ARG A 141 -15.03 -14.42 8.35
N GLU A 142 -15.76 -15.03 7.41
CA GLU A 142 -16.12 -14.40 6.14
C GLU A 142 -17.01 -13.17 6.35
N MET A 143 -17.93 -13.22 7.32
CA MET A 143 -18.79 -12.09 7.67
C MET A 143 -17.98 -10.91 8.22
N VAL A 144 -16.96 -11.16 9.06
CA VAL A 144 -16.05 -10.13 9.55
C VAL A 144 -15.24 -9.51 8.39
N GLU A 145 -14.71 -10.32 7.49
CA GLU A 145 -13.96 -9.86 6.31
C GLU A 145 -14.86 -9.02 5.36
N GLN A 146 -16.11 -9.41 5.22
CA GLN A 146 -17.09 -8.66 4.41
C GLN A 146 -17.46 -7.31 5.04
N ALA A 147 -17.70 -7.28 6.35
CA ALA A 147 -17.97 -6.06 7.10
C ALA A 147 -16.80 -5.08 7.05
N GLU A 148 -15.56 -5.57 7.23
CA GLU A 148 -14.35 -4.77 7.09
C GLU A 148 -14.25 -4.15 5.69
N ARG A 149 -14.49 -4.93 4.63
CA ARG A 149 -14.48 -4.45 3.25
C ARG A 149 -15.50 -3.33 3.02
N GLN A 150 -16.74 -3.51 3.47
CA GLN A 150 -17.80 -2.50 3.31
C GLN A 150 -17.47 -1.19 4.02
N ILE A 151 -16.88 -1.25 5.22
CA ILE A 151 -16.47 -0.04 5.97
C ILE A 151 -15.27 0.63 5.29
N LEU A 152 -14.30 -0.14 4.80
CA LEU A 152 -13.15 0.39 4.08
C LEU A 152 -13.53 1.06 2.76
N GLU A 153 -14.52 0.54 2.03
CA GLU A 153 -15.04 1.17 0.82
C GLU A 153 -15.59 2.57 1.10
N VAL A 154 -16.33 2.76 2.20
CA VAL A 154 -16.81 4.09 2.61
C VAL A 154 -15.65 5.05 2.92
N ALA A 155 -14.59 4.57 3.56
CA ALA A 155 -13.42 5.38 3.88
C ALA A 155 -12.55 5.73 2.66
N HIS A 156 -12.55 4.89 1.63
CA HIS A 156 -11.79 5.11 0.41
C HIS A 156 -12.46 6.04 -0.59
N ASP A 157 -13.79 6.01 -0.67
CA ASP A 157 -14.55 6.86 -1.60
C ASP A 157 -14.37 8.37 -1.30
N ASP A 158 -13.99 8.70 -0.06
CA ASP A 158 -13.70 10.08 0.37
C ASP A 158 -12.26 10.54 0.06
N ARG A 159 -11.36 9.62 -0.36
CA ARG A 159 -9.94 9.92 -0.65
C ARG A 159 -9.63 9.92 -2.14
N GLN A 160 -10.49 10.47 -2.99
CA GLN A 160 -10.06 10.76 -4.35
C GLN A 160 -8.94 11.81 -4.28
N LYS A 161 -7.71 11.39 -4.63
CA LYS A 161 -6.61 12.33 -4.89
C LYS A 161 -6.98 13.08 -6.17
N ASP A 162 -7.39 14.32 -6.05
CA ASP A 162 -7.60 15.20 -7.18
C ASP A 162 -6.30 15.39 -7.99
N PHE A 163 -6.47 15.83 -9.24
CA PHE A 163 -5.33 16.24 -10.05
C PHE A 163 -4.57 17.36 -9.32
N ARG A 164 -3.28 17.14 -9.13
CA ARG A 164 -2.38 18.21 -8.63
C ARG A 164 -1.80 18.95 -9.80
N SER A 165 -1.64 20.27 -9.66
CA SER A 165 -0.94 21.04 -10.69
C SER A 165 0.52 20.61 -10.77
N ILE A 166 1.09 20.60 -11.97
CA ILE A 166 2.51 20.29 -12.14
C ILE A 166 3.40 21.26 -11.35
N GLN A 167 2.95 22.50 -11.17
CA GLN A 167 3.67 23.51 -10.39
C GLN A 167 3.82 23.08 -8.93
N GLU A 168 2.74 22.65 -8.25
CA GLU A 168 2.79 22.17 -6.87
C GLU A 168 3.72 20.96 -6.70
N VAL A 169 3.68 20.04 -7.68
CA VAL A 169 4.56 18.86 -7.69
C VAL A 169 6.02 19.26 -7.87
N LEU A 170 6.31 20.23 -8.76
CA LEU A 170 7.66 20.71 -9.00
C LEU A 170 8.22 21.45 -7.79
N ASP A 171 7.42 22.28 -7.13
CA ASP A 171 7.86 23.03 -5.93
C ASP A 171 8.28 22.04 -4.82
N GLU A 172 7.49 20.99 -4.57
CA GLU A 172 7.85 19.94 -3.58
C GLU A 172 9.10 19.17 -3.98
N GLU A 173 9.24 18.79 -5.25
CA GLU A 173 10.42 18.05 -5.73
C GLU A 173 11.69 18.90 -5.73
N LEU A 174 11.61 20.19 -6.02
CA LEU A 174 12.75 21.12 -5.92
C LEU A 174 13.21 21.28 -4.48
N ASP A 175 12.30 21.42 -3.54
CA ASP A 175 12.61 21.49 -2.11
C ASP A 175 13.28 20.19 -1.61
N LYS A 176 12.83 19.03 -2.10
CA LYS A 176 13.43 17.73 -1.81
C LYS A 176 14.84 17.62 -2.38
N LEU A 177 15.05 17.99 -3.65
CA LEU A 177 16.34 18.00 -4.30
C LEU A 177 17.34 18.93 -3.59
N HIS A 178 16.86 20.13 -3.18
CA HIS A 178 17.70 21.08 -2.46
C HIS A 178 18.16 20.52 -1.11
N ARG A 179 17.27 19.86 -0.35
CA ARG A 179 17.65 19.18 0.91
C ARG A 179 18.67 18.09 0.69
N LEU A 180 18.46 17.20 -0.30
CA LEU A 180 19.38 16.12 -0.65
C LEU A 180 20.78 16.66 -1.05
N SER A 181 20.80 17.76 -1.79
CA SER A 181 22.06 18.42 -2.19
C SER A 181 22.83 18.98 -1.00
N LEU A 182 22.13 19.47 0.03
CA LEU A 182 22.77 19.98 1.26
C LEU A 182 23.27 18.85 2.16
N GLU A 183 22.55 17.73 2.22
CA GLU A 183 22.91 16.58 3.06
C GLU A 183 24.06 15.75 2.45
N GLY A 184 24.36 15.91 1.16
CA GLY A 184 25.41 15.19 0.45
C GLY A 184 25.23 13.68 0.39
N THR A 185 23.98 13.19 0.64
CA THR A 185 23.65 11.77 0.62
C THR A 185 23.08 11.39 -0.74
N SER A 186 23.62 10.31 -1.33
CA SER A 186 23.07 9.72 -2.56
C SER A 186 21.84 8.81 -2.29
N LEU A 187 21.53 8.55 -1.02
CA LEU A 187 20.48 7.66 -0.59
C LEU A 187 19.17 8.45 -0.40
N THR A 188 18.20 8.22 -1.29
CA THR A 188 16.88 8.87 -1.25
C THR A 188 15.81 7.96 -0.67
N GLY A 189 16.05 6.64 -0.70
CA GLY A 189 15.16 5.59 -0.21
C GLY A 189 15.66 4.94 1.08
N VAL A 190 14.97 3.89 1.53
CA VAL A 190 15.35 3.07 2.69
C VAL A 190 16.61 2.25 2.32
N PRO A 191 17.72 2.39 3.05
CA PRO A 191 18.94 1.65 2.76
C PRO A 191 18.77 0.14 2.94
N SER A 192 19.34 -0.62 2.01
CA SER A 192 19.45 -2.08 2.16
C SER A 192 20.58 -2.50 3.14
N GLY A 193 21.54 -1.59 3.36
CA GLY A 193 22.76 -1.85 4.11
C GLY A 193 23.86 -2.55 3.29
N PHE A 194 23.61 -2.77 1.99
CA PHE A 194 24.60 -3.26 1.03
C PHE A 194 25.03 -2.10 0.13
N THR A 195 26.25 -1.62 0.34
CA THR A 195 26.74 -0.37 -0.26
C THR A 195 26.59 -0.34 -1.77
N SER A 196 27.04 -1.39 -2.48
CA SER A 196 26.96 -1.44 -3.94
C SER A 196 25.49 -1.54 -4.45
N LEU A 197 24.59 -2.15 -3.68
CA LEU A 197 23.17 -2.18 -4.02
C LEU A 197 22.55 -0.80 -3.80
N ASP A 198 22.88 -0.17 -2.70
CA ASP A 198 22.36 1.16 -2.35
C ASP A 198 22.88 2.23 -3.33
N GLU A 199 24.12 2.12 -3.81
CA GLU A 199 24.66 2.97 -4.88
C GLU A 199 23.92 2.77 -6.21
N LEU A 200 23.56 1.52 -6.56
CA LEU A 200 22.87 1.20 -7.79
C LEU A 200 21.40 1.65 -7.77
N THR A 201 20.73 1.57 -6.60
CA THR A 201 19.27 1.78 -6.48
C THR A 201 18.91 3.13 -5.84
N GLY A 202 19.84 3.81 -5.18
CA GLY A 202 19.54 4.97 -4.33
C GLY A 202 18.77 4.59 -3.05
N GLY A 203 18.80 3.29 -2.65
CA GLY A 203 17.94 2.71 -1.62
C GLY A 203 16.53 2.36 -2.13
N PHE A 204 15.72 1.73 -1.29
CA PHE A 204 14.34 1.33 -1.64
C PHE A 204 13.40 2.53 -1.55
N GLN A 205 12.87 2.96 -2.70
CA GLN A 205 12.09 4.17 -2.81
C GLN A 205 10.66 3.99 -2.25
N PRO A 206 10.10 5.00 -1.57
CA PRO A 206 8.70 5.00 -1.14
C PRO A 206 7.74 4.70 -2.29
N GLY A 207 6.65 3.98 -2.00
CA GLY A 207 5.66 3.60 -3.00
C GLY A 207 6.11 2.52 -3.99
N ASN A 208 7.35 2.01 -3.90
CA ASN A 208 7.84 0.96 -4.81
C ASN A 208 7.53 -0.44 -4.30
N LEU A 209 7.20 -1.32 -5.25
CA LEU A 209 7.17 -2.77 -5.07
C LEU A 209 8.49 -3.35 -5.55
N ILE A 210 9.24 -3.94 -4.64
CA ILE A 210 10.51 -4.61 -4.87
C ILE A 210 10.27 -6.12 -4.82
N VAL A 211 10.68 -6.84 -5.84
CA VAL A 211 10.58 -8.31 -5.86
C VAL A 211 11.96 -8.93 -5.80
N ILE A 212 12.18 -9.78 -4.81
CA ILE A 212 13.40 -10.59 -4.69
C ILE A 212 13.03 -12.05 -4.93
N ALA A 213 13.59 -12.64 -5.99
CA ALA A 213 13.26 -14.00 -6.34
C ALA A 213 14.50 -14.90 -6.40
N ALA A 214 14.32 -16.16 -6.02
CA ALA A 214 15.38 -17.15 -6.05
C ALA A 214 14.82 -18.57 -6.11
N ARG A 215 15.67 -19.52 -6.47
CA ARG A 215 15.40 -20.94 -6.24
C ARG A 215 15.52 -21.25 -4.73
N PRO A 216 14.89 -22.34 -4.23
CA PRO A 216 15.06 -22.77 -2.85
C PRO A 216 16.52 -22.91 -2.46
N SER A 217 16.84 -22.65 -1.20
CA SER A 217 18.20 -22.76 -0.62
C SER A 217 19.25 -21.75 -1.12
N MET A 218 18.88 -20.80 -2.00
CA MET A 218 19.78 -19.72 -2.44
C MET A 218 20.02 -18.64 -1.37
N GLY A 219 19.24 -18.64 -0.29
CA GLY A 219 19.40 -17.66 0.80
C GLY A 219 18.40 -16.50 0.76
N LYS A 220 17.28 -16.62 0.01
CA LYS A 220 16.24 -15.60 -0.14
C LYS A 220 15.79 -14.99 1.20
N SER A 221 15.30 -15.81 2.13
CA SER A 221 14.84 -15.34 3.45
C SER A 221 15.98 -14.86 4.35
N ALA A 222 17.23 -15.29 4.09
CA ALA A 222 18.41 -14.78 4.80
C ALA A 222 18.77 -13.37 4.35
N LEU A 223 18.77 -13.10 3.02
CA LEU A 223 19.03 -11.78 2.47
C LEU A 223 18.04 -10.75 3.01
N VAL A 224 16.75 -11.10 3.00
CA VAL A 224 15.70 -10.19 3.45
C VAL A 224 15.72 -9.97 4.95
N ALA A 225 16.08 -10.99 5.74
CA ALA A 225 16.30 -10.82 7.16
C ALA A 225 17.47 -9.85 7.42
N ASN A 226 18.57 -9.93 6.65
CA ASN A 226 19.68 -8.98 6.78
C ASN A 226 19.29 -7.56 6.33
N ILE A 227 18.49 -7.40 5.28
CA ILE A 227 17.94 -6.10 4.88
C ILE A 227 17.09 -5.52 6.02
N ALA A 228 16.21 -6.34 6.62
CA ALA A 228 15.38 -5.93 7.76
C ALA A 228 16.24 -5.52 8.97
N GLU A 229 17.28 -6.30 9.29
CA GLU A 229 18.25 -5.96 10.34
C GLU A 229 18.95 -4.62 10.06
N ASN A 230 19.52 -4.46 8.88
CA ASN A 230 20.26 -3.25 8.50
C ASN A 230 19.35 -2.02 8.56
N ALA A 231 18.16 -2.09 7.95
CA ALA A 231 17.19 -1.00 7.95
C ALA A 231 16.76 -0.60 9.38
N ALA A 232 16.52 -1.59 10.25
CA ALA A 232 16.04 -1.34 11.60
C ALA A 232 17.17 -0.94 12.57
N LEU A 233 18.33 -1.64 12.55
CA LEU A 233 19.39 -1.48 13.54
C LEU A 233 20.36 -0.36 13.21
N ASP A 234 20.69 -0.20 11.93
CA ASP A 234 21.76 0.69 11.52
C ASP A 234 21.19 2.03 10.97
N HIS A 235 19.95 2.01 10.48
CA HIS A 235 19.29 3.19 9.92
C HIS A 235 18.00 3.62 10.67
N GLY A 236 17.55 2.86 11.68
CA GLY A 236 16.45 3.24 12.55
C GLY A 236 15.06 3.22 11.90
N HIS A 237 14.92 2.63 10.70
CA HIS A 237 13.61 2.49 10.06
C HIS A 237 12.77 1.42 10.74
N ALA A 238 11.50 1.74 10.98
CA ALA A 238 10.55 0.73 11.46
C ALA A 238 10.22 -0.27 10.34
N VAL A 239 10.43 -1.56 10.58
CA VAL A 239 10.26 -2.63 9.60
C VAL A 239 9.12 -3.55 10.02
N ALA A 240 8.16 -3.78 9.11
CA ALA A 240 7.11 -4.78 9.26
C ALA A 240 7.47 -6.02 8.41
N LEU A 241 7.68 -7.17 9.06
CA LEU A 241 8.02 -8.43 8.40
C LEU A 241 6.86 -9.42 8.56
N PHE A 242 6.18 -9.70 7.46
CA PHE A 242 5.18 -10.78 7.36
C PHE A 242 5.88 -12.06 6.90
N SER A 243 5.98 -13.03 7.78
CA SER A 243 6.64 -14.31 7.54
C SER A 243 5.62 -15.42 7.43
N LEU A 244 5.35 -15.89 6.23
CA LEU A 244 4.38 -16.95 5.97
C LEU A 244 5.02 -18.35 5.94
N GLU A 245 6.37 -18.41 5.86
CA GLU A 245 7.13 -19.64 5.79
C GLU A 245 7.77 -20.01 7.13
N MET A 246 8.23 -19.03 7.89
CA MET A 246 8.99 -19.22 9.12
C MET A 246 8.25 -18.64 10.31
N SER A 247 8.30 -19.34 11.45
CA SER A 247 7.79 -18.85 12.72
C SER A 247 8.62 -17.66 13.26
N GLU A 248 8.00 -16.84 14.12
CA GLU A 248 8.69 -15.75 14.83
C GLU A 248 9.91 -16.26 15.62
N SER A 249 9.82 -17.45 16.22
CA SER A 249 10.90 -18.09 16.96
C SER A 249 12.10 -18.43 16.06
N GLU A 250 11.84 -18.98 14.86
CA GLU A 250 12.91 -19.29 13.89
C GLU A 250 13.57 -18.03 13.36
N LEU A 251 12.80 -16.98 13.11
CA LEU A 251 13.32 -15.68 12.70
C LEU A 251 14.17 -15.05 13.82
N ALA A 252 13.69 -15.04 15.06
CA ALA A 252 14.43 -14.54 16.21
C ALA A 252 15.79 -15.27 16.38
N GLN A 253 15.81 -16.60 16.26
CA GLN A 253 17.05 -17.39 16.29
C GLN A 253 17.98 -16.99 15.12
N ARG A 254 17.44 -16.77 13.92
CA ARG A 254 18.21 -16.34 12.75
C ARG A 254 18.83 -14.95 12.95
N PHE A 255 18.07 -14.00 13.47
CA PHE A 255 18.58 -12.68 13.80
C PHE A 255 19.72 -12.73 14.85
N VAL A 256 19.53 -13.52 15.90
CA VAL A 256 20.58 -13.72 16.92
C VAL A 256 21.82 -14.39 16.30
N ALA A 257 21.64 -15.43 15.47
CA ALA A 257 22.73 -16.12 14.79
C ALA A 257 23.55 -15.16 13.90
N SER A 258 22.83 -14.32 13.11
CA SER A 258 23.43 -13.32 12.24
C SER A 258 24.21 -12.27 13.02
N GLN A 259 23.61 -11.66 14.05
CA GLN A 259 24.22 -10.58 14.84
C GLN A 259 25.36 -11.07 15.76
N ALA A 260 25.24 -12.26 16.33
CA ALA A 260 26.28 -12.84 17.19
C ALA A 260 27.37 -13.58 16.41
N SER A 261 27.19 -13.78 15.08
CA SER A 261 28.06 -14.60 14.22
C SER A 261 28.26 -16.02 14.78
N ILE A 262 27.13 -16.70 15.09
CA ILE A 262 27.08 -18.04 15.67
C ILE A 262 26.37 -18.96 14.70
N LYS A 263 26.81 -20.22 14.62
CA LYS A 263 26.16 -21.22 13.78
C LYS A 263 24.70 -21.40 14.21
N GLY A 264 23.76 -21.21 13.30
CA GLY A 264 22.33 -21.37 13.56
C GLY A 264 21.97 -22.76 14.05
N GLU A 265 22.72 -23.78 13.62
CA GLU A 265 22.58 -25.15 14.08
C GLU A 265 22.89 -25.31 15.57
N ASP A 266 23.96 -24.64 16.06
CA ASP A 266 24.36 -24.71 17.46
C ASP A 266 23.34 -24.04 18.38
N LEU A 267 22.77 -22.91 17.95
CA LEU A 267 21.66 -22.24 18.64
C LEU A 267 20.42 -23.16 18.72
N ARG A 268 20.02 -23.74 17.58
CA ARG A 268 18.84 -24.60 17.51
C ARG A 268 18.99 -25.88 18.34
N LYS A 269 20.22 -26.44 18.41
CA LYS A 269 20.51 -27.66 19.19
C LYS A 269 20.90 -27.36 20.64
N GLY A 270 20.93 -26.10 21.08
CA GLY A 270 21.35 -25.69 22.41
C GLY A 270 22.84 -25.99 22.71
N ARG A 271 23.66 -26.16 21.66
CA ARG A 271 25.10 -26.48 21.79
C ARG A 271 25.92 -25.19 21.88
N VAL A 272 25.58 -24.34 22.82
CA VAL A 272 26.23 -23.03 23.01
C VAL A 272 27.20 -23.12 24.16
N SER A 273 28.49 -22.91 23.91
CA SER A 273 29.52 -22.88 24.94
C SER A 273 29.42 -21.59 25.79
N GLU A 274 29.84 -21.66 27.06
CA GLU A 274 29.71 -20.53 28.00
C GLU A 274 30.36 -19.23 27.51
N ASN A 275 31.44 -19.31 26.76
CA ASN A 275 32.14 -18.15 26.22
C ASN A 275 31.38 -17.44 25.09
N VAL A 276 30.32 -18.04 24.54
CA VAL A 276 29.52 -17.47 23.48
C VAL A 276 28.31 -16.68 24.01
N TRP A 277 27.86 -16.98 25.23
CA TRP A 277 26.71 -16.31 25.87
C TRP A 277 26.82 -14.77 25.91
N PRO A 278 27.98 -14.16 26.20
CA PRO A 278 28.12 -12.70 26.14
C PRO A 278 27.81 -12.11 24.77
N LYS A 279 28.17 -12.82 23.67
CA LYS A 279 27.86 -12.39 22.30
C LYS A 279 26.34 -12.46 22.02
N ILE A 280 25.71 -13.54 22.47
CA ILE A 280 24.25 -13.72 22.35
C ILE A 280 23.53 -12.60 23.12
N THR A 281 23.91 -12.36 24.38
CA THR A 281 23.31 -11.30 25.19
C THR A 281 23.47 -9.92 24.54
N LYS A 282 24.66 -9.62 24.00
CA LYS A 282 24.89 -8.36 23.28
C LYS A 282 24.00 -8.23 22.03
N ALA A 283 23.91 -9.30 21.23
CA ALA A 283 23.06 -9.35 20.04
C ALA A 283 21.58 -9.18 20.40
N THR A 284 21.10 -9.91 21.40
CA THR A 284 19.71 -9.80 21.86
C THR A 284 19.38 -8.41 22.38
N ASN A 285 20.29 -7.77 23.14
CA ASN A 285 20.08 -6.42 23.62
C ASN A 285 20.05 -5.37 22.48
N LYS A 286 20.85 -5.60 21.41
CA LYS A 286 20.78 -4.75 20.21
C LYS A 286 19.43 -4.93 19.48
N LEU A 287 19.04 -6.18 19.24
CA LEU A 287 17.79 -6.53 18.56
C LEU A 287 16.54 -6.09 19.34
N ALA A 288 16.54 -6.17 20.66
CA ALA A 288 15.40 -5.76 21.49
C ALA A 288 15.08 -4.27 21.40
N ARG A 289 16.01 -3.44 20.92
CA ARG A 289 15.80 -2.00 20.71
C ARG A 289 15.44 -1.66 19.26
N ALA A 290 15.56 -2.62 18.35
CA ALA A 290 15.27 -2.41 16.94
C ALA A 290 13.75 -2.24 16.72
N PRO A 291 13.31 -1.27 15.90
CA PRO A 291 11.91 -1.14 15.51
C PRO A 291 11.55 -2.19 14.45
N LEU A 292 11.70 -3.47 14.77
CA LEU A 292 11.41 -4.61 13.90
C LEU A 292 10.19 -5.36 14.44
N TYR A 293 9.14 -5.43 13.63
CA TYR A 293 7.86 -6.04 13.96
C TYR A 293 7.62 -7.25 13.08
N ILE A 294 7.31 -8.40 13.67
CA ILE A 294 7.14 -9.69 12.98
C ILE A 294 5.69 -10.15 13.12
N ASP A 295 5.15 -10.66 12.04
CA ASP A 295 3.86 -11.37 12.00
C ASP A 295 4.10 -12.69 11.28
N ASP A 296 3.90 -13.83 11.99
CA ASP A 296 4.09 -15.19 11.47
C ASP A 296 2.77 -15.93 11.21
N SER A 297 1.68 -15.17 11.05
CA SER A 297 0.38 -15.74 10.72
C SER A 297 0.43 -16.47 9.37
N SER A 298 0.21 -17.78 9.35
CA SER A 298 0.42 -18.63 8.17
C SER A 298 -0.75 -18.64 7.16
N ASP A 299 -1.96 -18.24 7.57
CA ASP A 299 -3.17 -18.25 6.73
C ASP A 299 -3.70 -16.81 6.52
N VAL A 300 -2.83 -15.94 6.03
CA VAL A 300 -3.13 -14.52 5.85
C VAL A 300 -3.43 -14.21 4.40
N GLY A 301 -4.54 -13.50 4.16
CA GLY A 301 -4.88 -12.92 2.86
C GLY A 301 -4.33 -11.50 2.68
N LEU A 302 -4.32 -11.02 1.43
CA LEU A 302 -3.86 -9.68 1.08
C LEU A 302 -4.56 -8.57 1.90
N LEU A 303 -5.87 -8.70 2.12
CA LEU A 303 -6.65 -7.72 2.89
C LEU A 303 -6.19 -7.62 4.35
N GLU A 304 -5.87 -8.76 4.97
CA GLU A 304 -5.38 -8.80 6.34
C GLU A 304 -3.97 -8.18 6.45
N ILE A 305 -3.07 -8.47 5.50
CA ILE A 305 -1.76 -7.80 5.42
C ILE A 305 -1.95 -6.29 5.34
N ARG A 306 -2.84 -5.81 4.46
CA ARG A 306 -3.11 -4.38 4.30
C ARG A 306 -3.64 -3.76 5.59
N ALA A 307 -4.58 -4.41 6.26
CA ALA A 307 -5.15 -3.92 7.53
C ALA A 307 -4.10 -3.87 8.64
N LYS A 308 -3.29 -4.93 8.82
CA LYS A 308 -2.20 -4.99 9.80
C LYS A 308 -1.11 -3.94 9.51
N ALA A 309 -0.70 -3.81 8.23
CA ALA A 309 0.31 -2.84 7.80
C ALA A 309 -0.14 -1.39 8.05
N ARG A 310 -1.39 -1.03 7.70
CA ARG A 310 -1.98 0.29 7.98
C ARG A 310 -2.00 0.61 9.47
N ARG A 311 -2.48 -0.33 10.28
CA ARG A 311 -2.53 -0.16 11.73
C ARG A 311 -1.15 0.05 12.33
N LEU A 312 -0.16 -0.76 11.91
CA LEU A 312 1.20 -0.63 12.39
C LEU A 312 1.84 0.69 11.91
N HIS A 313 1.62 1.06 10.65
CA HIS A 313 2.13 2.31 10.08
C HIS A 313 1.58 3.53 10.82
N ALA A 314 0.29 3.56 11.14
CA ALA A 314 -0.34 4.63 11.91
C ALA A 314 0.25 4.77 13.33
N GLN A 315 0.71 3.67 13.95
CA GLN A 315 1.27 3.66 15.30
C GLN A 315 2.78 3.88 15.35
N LYS A 316 3.52 3.39 14.35
CA LYS A 316 4.98 3.26 14.36
C LYS A 316 5.69 3.90 13.18
N GLN A 317 4.95 4.51 12.24
CA GLN A 317 5.51 5.11 11.02
C GLN A 317 6.46 4.13 10.31
N VAL A 318 5.91 2.96 9.91
CA VAL A 318 6.69 1.91 9.21
C VAL A 318 7.36 2.49 7.98
N GLY A 319 8.67 2.26 7.85
CA GLY A 319 9.49 2.70 6.72
C GLY A 319 9.76 1.59 5.69
N LEU A 320 9.55 0.32 6.04
CA LEU A 320 9.76 -0.82 5.15
C LEU A 320 8.79 -1.94 5.49
N ILE A 321 8.14 -2.51 4.47
CA ILE A 321 7.29 -3.70 4.61
C ILE A 321 7.91 -4.85 3.83
N ILE A 322 7.95 -6.04 4.44
CA ILE A 322 8.50 -7.25 3.84
C ILE A 322 7.48 -8.37 3.92
N VAL A 323 7.29 -9.11 2.82
CA VAL A 323 6.37 -10.27 2.75
C VAL A 323 7.13 -11.49 2.23
N ASP A 324 7.32 -12.50 3.06
CA ASP A 324 8.00 -13.76 2.74
C ASP A 324 7.02 -14.94 2.81
N TYR A 325 6.53 -15.47 1.68
CA TYR A 325 6.64 -15.12 0.27
C TYR A 325 5.25 -15.16 -0.40
N LEU A 326 5.12 -14.50 -1.56
CA LEU A 326 3.84 -14.25 -2.24
C LEU A 326 2.97 -15.49 -2.46
N GLN A 327 3.58 -16.61 -2.86
CA GLN A 327 2.84 -17.82 -3.23
C GLN A 327 2.19 -18.56 -2.04
N LEU A 328 2.49 -18.16 -0.79
CA LEU A 328 1.82 -18.69 0.41
C LEU A 328 0.62 -17.87 0.85
N LEU A 329 0.43 -16.68 0.30
CA LEU A 329 -0.74 -15.87 0.61
C LEU A 329 -2.02 -16.61 0.23
N ARG A 330 -3.03 -16.51 1.10
CA ARG A 330 -4.36 -17.05 0.83
C ARG A 330 -4.98 -16.26 -0.33
N ALA A 331 -5.27 -16.98 -1.40
CA ALA A 331 -5.94 -16.43 -2.57
C ALA A 331 -7.46 -16.31 -2.34
N ASP A 332 -8.11 -15.44 -3.12
CA ASP A 332 -9.58 -15.41 -3.21
C ASP A 332 -10.06 -16.75 -3.79
N SER A 333 -10.89 -17.47 -3.04
CA SER A 333 -11.41 -18.79 -3.42
C SER A 333 -12.20 -18.81 -4.73
N ARG A 334 -12.59 -17.64 -5.23
CA ARG A 334 -13.32 -17.47 -6.49
C ARG A 334 -12.43 -17.50 -7.73
N ILE A 335 -11.11 -17.48 -7.56
CA ILE A 335 -10.13 -17.46 -8.66
C ILE A 335 -9.42 -18.80 -8.70
N GLU A 336 -9.69 -19.58 -9.73
CA GLU A 336 -9.08 -20.90 -9.93
C GLU A 336 -7.64 -20.82 -10.52
N ASN A 337 -7.37 -19.76 -11.30
CA ASN A 337 -6.09 -19.63 -11.99
C ASN A 337 -5.00 -19.07 -11.07
N ARG A 338 -3.95 -19.88 -10.83
CA ARG A 338 -2.82 -19.51 -9.96
C ARG A 338 -2.08 -18.25 -10.43
N VAL A 339 -1.92 -18.06 -11.71
CA VAL A 339 -1.27 -16.88 -12.31
C VAL A 339 -2.06 -15.61 -11.98
N GLU A 340 -3.38 -15.69 -12.05
CA GLU A 340 -4.27 -14.59 -11.73
C GLU A 340 -4.27 -14.26 -10.23
N GLN A 341 -4.25 -15.30 -9.37
CA GLN A 341 -4.12 -15.12 -7.92
C GLN A 341 -2.85 -14.35 -7.56
N VAL A 342 -1.71 -14.79 -8.09
CA VAL A 342 -0.41 -14.13 -7.84
C VAL A 342 -0.40 -12.71 -8.39
N GLY A 343 -1.04 -12.47 -9.53
CA GLY A 343 -1.22 -11.13 -10.11
C GLY A 343 -2.04 -10.19 -9.23
N GLN A 344 -3.12 -10.67 -8.63
CA GLN A 344 -3.89 -9.87 -7.67
C GLN A 344 -3.07 -9.51 -6.43
N MET A 345 -2.29 -10.47 -5.92
CA MET A 345 -1.43 -10.23 -4.76
C MET A 345 -0.36 -9.18 -5.05
N SER A 346 0.33 -9.31 -6.18
CA SER A 346 1.34 -8.36 -6.65
C SER A 346 0.77 -6.95 -6.79
N ARG A 347 -0.35 -6.81 -7.51
CA ARG A 347 -1.03 -5.53 -7.68
C ARG A 347 -1.50 -4.96 -6.35
N GLY A 348 -2.04 -5.79 -5.45
CA GLY A 348 -2.49 -5.36 -4.14
C GLY A 348 -1.37 -4.87 -3.23
N LEU A 349 -0.18 -5.50 -3.28
CA LEU A 349 1.01 -5.02 -2.57
C LEU A 349 1.57 -3.73 -3.18
N LYS A 350 1.50 -3.57 -4.52
CA LYS A 350 1.85 -2.30 -5.17
C LYS A 350 0.92 -1.16 -4.75
N ILE A 351 -0.39 -1.44 -4.63
CA ILE A 351 -1.35 -0.46 -4.12
C ILE A 351 -1.03 -0.10 -2.67
N LEU A 352 -0.72 -1.10 -1.81
CA LEU A 352 -0.33 -0.87 -0.41
C LEU A 352 0.92 0.01 -0.31
N ALA A 353 1.95 -0.27 -1.12
CA ALA A 353 3.17 0.54 -1.16
C ALA A 353 2.87 2.02 -1.45
N ARG A 354 2.04 2.28 -2.46
CA ARG A 354 1.64 3.64 -2.85
C ARG A 354 0.73 4.32 -1.83
N GLU A 355 -0.15 3.55 -1.20
CA GLU A 355 -1.11 4.06 -0.21
C GLU A 355 -0.41 4.55 1.05
N LEU A 356 0.57 3.77 1.54
CA LEU A 356 1.34 4.10 2.74
C LEU A 356 2.58 4.95 2.45
N ASP A 357 2.91 5.15 1.16
CA ASP A 357 4.16 5.77 0.72
C ASP A 357 5.41 5.10 1.33
N VAL A 358 5.42 3.76 1.32
CA VAL A 358 6.46 2.91 1.92
C VAL A 358 6.91 1.86 0.90
N PRO A 359 8.23 1.56 0.78
CA PRO A 359 8.69 0.43 -0.03
C PRO A 359 8.17 -0.89 0.51
N VAL A 360 7.73 -1.76 -0.40
CA VAL A 360 7.29 -3.12 -0.08
C VAL A 360 8.19 -4.11 -0.79
N ILE A 361 8.89 -4.96 -0.02
CA ILE A 361 9.66 -6.09 -0.54
C ILE A 361 8.78 -7.33 -0.50
N ALA A 362 8.59 -7.95 -1.65
CA ALA A 362 7.87 -9.21 -1.79
C ALA A 362 8.82 -10.30 -2.29
N LEU A 363 8.86 -11.42 -1.58
CA LEU A 363 9.65 -12.56 -1.99
C LEU A 363 8.87 -13.45 -2.95
N SER A 364 9.58 -14.02 -3.93
CA SER A 364 9.01 -14.93 -4.92
C SER A 364 9.92 -16.13 -5.15
N GLN A 365 9.34 -17.26 -5.50
CA GLN A 365 10.09 -18.44 -5.90
C GLN A 365 10.15 -18.52 -7.41
N LEU A 366 11.33 -18.83 -7.95
CA LEU A 366 11.53 -19.02 -9.40
C LEU A 366 11.04 -20.38 -9.87
N ASN A 367 10.61 -20.44 -11.14
CA ASN A 367 10.24 -21.70 -11.81
C ASN A 367 11.43 -22.67 -11.87
N ARG A 368 11.14 -23.97 -11.85
CA ARG A 368 12.15 -25.03 -11.96
C ARG A 368 12.88 -25.03 -13.32
N GLY A 369 12.33 -24.40 -14.33
CA GLY A 369 12.92 -24.30 -15.68
C GLY A 369 14.32 -23.68 -15.70
N VAL A 370 14.67 -22.84 -14.71
CA VAL A 370 16.04 -22.29 -14.54
C VAL A 370 17.09 -23.40 -14.43
N GLU A 371 16.78 -24.48 -13.70
CA GLU A 371 17.72 -25.58 -13.44
C GLU A 371 17.97 -26.47 -14.67
N ALA A 372 17.06 -26.43 -15.65
CA ALA A 372 17.19 -27.19 -16.90
C ALA A 372 18.09 -26.50 -17.94
N ARG A 373 18.44 -25.22 -17.76
CA ARG A 373 19.33 -24.49 -18.67
C ARG A 373 20.80 -24.79 -18.37
N THR A 374 21.64 -24.64 -19.38
CA THR A 374 23.09 -24.71 -19.22
C THR A 374 23.60 -23.55 -18.37
N ASP A 375 23.17 -22.34 -18.70
CA ASP A 375 23.33 -21.16 -17.85
C ASP A 375 22.15 -21.07 -16.89
N LYS A 376 22.42 -21.31 -15.61
CA LYS A 376 21.42 -21.33 -14.54
C LYS A 376 21.21 -19.95 -13.91
N ARG A 377 21.75 -18.88 -14.52
CA ARG A 377 21.49 -17.50 -14.08
C ARG A 377 20.02 -17.14 -14.32
N PRO A 378 19.30 -16.63 -13.31
CA PRO A 378 17.90 -16.28 -13.45
C PRO A 378 17.65 -15.15 -14.44
N LEU A 379 16.49 -15.21 -15.11
CA LEU A 379 15.98 -14.20 -16.04
C LEU A 379 14.56 -13.80 -15.64
N LEU A 380 14.07 -12.65 -16.12
CA LEU A 380 12.69 -12.20 -15.87
C LEU A 380 11.64 -13.24 -16.31
N SER A 381 11.91 -13.97 -17.39
CA SER A 381 11.03 -15.05 -17.86
C SER A 381 10.87 -16.21 -16.88
N ASP A 382 11.75 -16.33 -15.88
CA ASP A 382 11.69 -17.39 -14.87
C ASP A 382 10.65 -17.08 -13.77
N LEU A 383 10.12 -15.84 -13.75
CA LEU A 383 8.92 -15.44 -13.02
C LEU A 383 7.62 -15.84 -13.74
N ARG A 384 7.64 -16.76 -14.69
CA ARG A 384 6.63 -17.01 -15.73
C ARG A 384 5.24 -17.44 -15.24
N GLU A 385 5.12 -18.03 -14.06
CA GLU A 385 3.82 -18.23 -13.38
C GLU A 385 3.29 -16.94 -12.74
N SER A 386 4.03 -15.85 -12.90
CA SER A 386 3.84 -14.56 -12.25
C SER A 386 4.12 -13.41 -13.21
N GLY A 387 3.74 -13.51 -14.50
CA GLY A 387 3.97 -12.45 -15.49
C GLY A 387 3.42 -11.08 -15.09
N SER A 388 2.42 -11.06 -14.24
CA SER A 388 1.90 -9.85 -13.61
C SER A 388 2.86 -9.25 -12.57
N ILE A 389 3.65 -10.07 -11.85
CA ILE A 389 4.67 -9.57 -10.91
C ILE A 389 5.69 -8.73 -11.66
N GLU A 390 6.13 -9.21 -12.84
CA GLU A 390 7.07 -8.46 -13.67
C GLU A 390 6.49 -7.08 -14.06
N GLN A 391 5.20 -7.00 -14.38
CA GLN A 391 4.58 -5.73 -14.76
C GLN A 391 4.41 -4.78 -13.59
N ASP A 392 3.98 -5.27 -12.44
CA ASP A 392 3.65 -4.47 -11.24
C ASP A 392 4.90 -3.99 -10.49
N ALA A 393 5.98 -4.80 -10.45
CA ALA A 393 7.20 -4.49 -9.72
C ALA A 393 7.97 -3.32 -10.35
N ASP A 394 8.51 -2.44 -9.50
CA ASP A 394 9.41 -1.35 -9.91
C ASP A 394 10.86 -1.80 -9.95
N LEU A 395 11.23 -2.72 -9.06
CA LEU A 395 12.55 -3.32 -8.96
C LEU A 395 12.41 -4.84 -8.86
N VAL A 396 13.14 -5.58 -9.69
CA VAL A 396 13.22 -7.05 -9.63
C VAL A 396 14.67 -7.47 -9.51
N MET A 397 14.94 -8.26 -8.48
CA MET A 397 16.27 -8.78 -8.17
C MET A 397 16.25 -10.30 -8.05
N PHE A 398 17.27 -10.93 -8.55
CA PHE A 398 17.49 -12.38 -8.42
C PHE A 398 18.72 -12.68 -7.60
N ILE A 399 18.65 -13.73 -6.78
CA ILE A 399 19.81 -14.25 -6.06
C ILE A 399 20.34 -15.44 -6.85
N TYR A 400 21.63 -15.39 -7.19
CA TYR A 400 22.35 -16.47 -7.82
C TYR A 400 23.62 -16.78 -7.02
N ARG A 401 23.89 -18.06 -6.82
CA ARG A 401 25.13 -18.54 -6.18
C ARG A 401 25.70 -19.65 -7.05
N ASP A 402 26.90 -19.38 -7.59
CA ASP A 402 27.57 -20.32 -8.50
C ASP A 402 27.94 -21.61 -7.80
N GLU A 403 28.46 -21.53 -6.56
CA GLU A 403 28.83 -22.69 -5.71
C GLU A 403 27.67 -23.65 -5.42
N TYR A 404 26.41 -23.22 -5.60
CA TYR A 404 25.25 -24.08 -5.41
C TYR A 404 25.04 -25.05 -6.56
N TYR A 405 25.45 -24.65 -7.76
CA TYR A 405 25.28 -25.42 -8.98
C TYR A 405 26.56 -26.13 -9.45
N HIS A 406 27.74 -25.62 -9.03
CA HIS A 406 29.05 -26.10 -9.41
C HIS A 406 29.88 -26.34 -8.17
N GLU A 407 30.21 -27.63 -7.88
CA GLU A 407 31.00 -28.02 -6.70
C GLU A 407 32.44 -27.46 -6.76
N ASP A 408 32.97 -27.32 -7.98
CA ASP A 408 34.33 -26.81 -8.25
C ASP A 408 34.32 -25.29 -8.57
N SER A 409 33.35 -24.54 -8.04
CA SER A 409 33.27 -23.10 -8.29
C SER A 409 34.42 -22.36 -7.65
N GLU A 410 35.11 -21.50 -8.40
CA GLU A 410 36.13 -20.56 -7.89
C GLU A 410 35.49 -19.43 -7.04
N ARG A 411 34.14 -19.31 -7.05
CA ARG A 411 33.39 -18.24 -6.38
C ARG A 411 32.71 -18.74 -5.09
N GLU A 412 33.43 -19.52 -4.28
CA GLU A 412 32.88 -20.03 -3.03
C GLU A 412 32.58 -18.88 -2.03
N GLY A 413 31.39 -18.91 -1.43
CA GLY A 413 30.93 -17.89 -0.51
C GLY A 413 30.50 -16.58 -1.18
N GLU A 414 30.43 -16.53 -2.50
CA GLU A 414 29.89 -15.39 -3.23
C GLU A 414 28.42 -15.60 -3.62
N ALA A 415 27.68 -14.51 -3.67
CA ALA A 415 26.31 -14.48 -4.15
C ALA A 415 26.11 -13.23 -5.02
N ASP A 416 25.62 -13.43 -6.23
CA ASP A 416 25.23 -12.34 -7.10
C ASP A 416 23.78 -11.95 -6.83
N LEU A 417 23.54 -10.67 -6.63
CA LEU A 417 22.25 -10.05 -6.63
C LEU A 417 22.06 -9.36 -7.98
N ILE A 418 21.28 -10.00 -8.87
CA ILE A 418 21.09 -9.57 -10.25
C ILE A 418 19.90 -8.62 -10.31
N VAL A 419 20.13 -7.34 -10.56
CA VAL A 419 19.07 -6.34 -10.79
C VAL A 419 18.62 -6.42 -12.23
N SER A 420 17.54 -7.18 -12.50
CA SER A 420 17.06 -7.47 -13.84
C SER A 420 15.95 -6.53 -14.33
N LYS A 421 15.30 -5.81 -13.41
CA LYS A 421 14.36 -4.72 -13.71
C LYS A 421 14.55 -3.60 -12.71
N HIS A 422 14.63 -2.38 -13.22
CA HIS A 422 14.64 -1.15 -12.42
C HIS A 422 13.96 -0.04 -13.21
N ARG A 423 12.76 0.41 -12.78
CA ARG A 423 12.00 1.41 -13.53
C ARG A 423 12.68 2.77 -13.61
N ASN A 424 13.37 3.15 -12.53
CA ASN A 424 13.92 4.50 -12.37
C ASN A 424 15.45 4.51 -12.25
N GLY A 425 16.14 3.42 -12.60
CA GLY A 425 17.59 3.33 -12.45
C GLY A 425 18.24 2.30 -13.39
N ALA A 426 19.52 2.07 -13.16
CA ALA A 426 20.32 1.15 -13.95
C ALA A 426 20.06 -0.32 -13.58
N LEU A 427 20.33 -1.22 -14.52
CA LEU A 427 20.45 -2.65 -14.29
C LEU A 427 21.91 -2.99 -13.99
N GLY A 428 22.13 -4.08 -13.27
CA GLY A 428 23.48 -4.52 -12.97
C GLY A 428 23.51 -5.69 -11.99
N ASP A 429 24.69 -6.23 -11.79
CA ASP A 429 24.93 -7.32 -10.85
C ASP A 429 25.72 -6.77 -9.66
N VAL A 430 25.28 -7.10 -8.46
CA VAL A 430 25.95 -6.76 -7.21
C VAL A 430 26.42 -8.05 -6.56
N THR A 431 27.74 -8.21 -6.40
CA THR A 431 28.30 -9.36 -5.68
C THR A 431 28.30 -9.10 -4.19
N LEU A 432 27.82 -10.05 -3.42
CA LEU A 432 27.80 -10.07 -1.96
C LEU A 432 28.56 -11.29 -1.45
N THR A 433 29.12 -11.19 -0.26
CA THR A 433 29.67 -12.35 0.46
C THR A 433 28.56 -13.06 1.23
N PHE A 434 28.43 -14.37 1.07
CA PHE A 434 27.46 -15.18 1.78
C PHE A 434 28.16 -16.19 2.71
N ARG A 435 27.77 -16.19 3.99
CA ARG A 435 28.27 -17.13 4.99
C ARG A 435 27.18 -18.15 5.34
N LYS A 436 27.33 -19.40 4.85
CA LYS A 436 26.37 -20.51 5.07
C LYS A 436 26.15 -20.84 6.54
N GLU A 437 27.22 -20.75 7.36
CA GLU A 437 27.24 -21.20 8.76
C GLU A 437 26.32 -20.38 9.67
N PHE A 438 26.24 -19.09 9.42
CA PHE A 438 25.35 -18.15 10.09
C PHE A 438 24.62 -17.28 9.05
N PRO A 439 23.62 -17.79 8.35
CA PRO A 439 23.06 -17.30 7.09
C PRO A 439 23.08 -15.77 6.98
N LYS A 440 24.23 -15.21 6.57
CA LYS A 440 24.50 -13.78 6.56
C LYS A 440 25.10 -13.37 5.23
N PHE A 441 24.47 -12.35 4.63
CA PHE A 441 25.03 -11.61 3.52
C PHE A 441 25.82 -10.42 4.05
N MET A 442 26.91 -10.09 3.40
CA MET A 442 27.79 -8.97 3.72
C MET A 442 28.24 -8.30 2.43
N ASN A 443 28.69 -7.05 2.54
CA ASN A 443 29.34 -6.38 1.42
C ASN A 443 30.56 -7.20 0.97
N PHE A 444 30.69 -7.36 -0.34
CA PHE A 444 31.87 -8.00 -0.93
C PHE A 444 33.04 -7.04 -0.87
N VAL A 445 34.16 -7.53 -0.38
CA VAL A 445 35.45 -6.77 -0.33
C VAL A 445 36.35 -7.38 -1.39
N ASP A 446 36.58 -6.64 -2.46
CA ASP A 446 37.54 -7.02 -3.50
C ASP A 446 38.95 -6.77 -2.94
N GLU A 447 39.64 -7.85 -2.59
CA GLU A 447 41.01 -7.76 -2.04
C GLU A 447 42.01 -7.21 -3.06
N ASP A 448 41.72 -7.33 -4.37
CA ASP A 448 42.57 -6.79 -5.44
C ASP A 448 42.53 -5.26 -5.57
N ARG A 449 41.57 -4.58 -4.93
CA ARG A 449 41.52 -3.11 -4.88
C ARG A 449 42.50 -2.48 -3.88
N PHE A 450 43.12 -3.27 -3.04
CA PHE A 450 44.08 -2.80 -2.03
C PHE A 450 45.50 -3.32 -2.26
N ALA A 451 45.79 -3.99 -3.38
CA ALA A 451 47.08 -4.46 -3.81
C ALA A 451 47.84 -3.45 -4.66
#